data_7153e4f47ffa56fe3efa83cab20651b5
#
_entry.id   7153e4f47ffa56fe3efa83cab20651b5
#
_cell.length_a   1.000
_cell.length_b   1.000
_cell.length_c   1.000
_cell.angle_alpha   90.00
_cell.angle_beta   90.00
_cell.angle_gamma   90.00
#
_symmetry.space_group_name_H-M   'P 1'
#
loop_
_entity.id
_entity.type
_entity.pdbx_description
1 polymer ?
#
loop_
_entity_poly.entity_id
_entity_poly.type
_entity_poly.pdbx_seq_one_letter_code
_entity_poly.pdbx_strand_id
1 'polypeptide(L)'
;MSTTATIQQSVREVGRAIRRPEELAQRWRDRDRDDITAPPKTIFLVLLANAVLGTAAYGMIMHMHRGAAGMGEGALLFPVAAGLAWTLAFPALYIINAILGSRLDFTTTTLAASITVSFGAAAMLASIPITWFFGLAMPYTLVRWLINLVVFAGVSFCMGDVFLRVMKTLEPTRSRAYALIWLFLLTAIGAQLFWLVGLFNF
;
A
#
# COMPACT_ATOMS: atom_id res chain seq x y z
N MET A 1 15.48 16.32 -21.89
CA MET A 1 15.43 14.90 -21.53
C MET A 1 14.17 14.29 -22.12
N SER A 2 14.24 13.12 -22.76
CA SER A 2 13.05 12.51 -23.39
C SER A 2 12.13 11.96 -22.28
N THR A 3 10.82 12.05 -22.48
CA THR A 3 9.78 11.55 -21.57
C THR A 3 10.00 10.08 -21.18
N THR A 4 10.50 9.28 -22.12
CA THR A 4 10.82 7.86 -21.92
C THR A 4 11.95 7.64 -20.91
N ALA A 5 13.00 8.47 -20.94
CA ALA A 5 14.10 8.38 -19.98
C ALA A 5 13.62 8.71 -18.54
N THR A 6 12.73 9.70 -18.41
CA THR A 6 12.14 10.09 -17.11
C THR A 6 11.29 8.97 -16.52
N ILE A 7 10.45 8.31 -17.33
CA ILE A 7 9.61 7.19 -16.87
C ILE A 7 10.49 6.00 -16.46
N GLN A 8 11.49 5.64 -17.27
CA GLN A 8 12.37 4.51 -16.95
C GLN A 8 13.16 4.74 -15.66
N GLN A 9 13.59 5.97 -15.43
CA GLN A 9 14.25 6.36 -14.20
C GLN A 9 13.29 6.27 -12.99
N SER A 10 12.05 6.74 -13.13
CA SER A 10 11.04 6.67 -12.08
C SER A 10 10.67 5.22 -11.72
N VAL A 11 10.56 4.33 -12.71
CA VAL A 11 10.32 2.89 -12.48
C VAL A 11 11.48 2.27 -11.70
N ARG A 12 12.73 2.62 -12.02
CA ARG A 12 13.89 2.15 -11.25
C ARG A 12 13.88 2.66 -9.81
N GLU A 13 13.52 3.92 -9.60
CA GLU A 13 13.42 4.50 -8.24
C GLU A 13 12.31 3.82 -7.42
N VAL A 14 11.16 3.53 -8.03
CA VAL A 14 10.09 2.77 -7.35
C VAL A 14 10.50 1.32 -7.08
N GLY A 15 11.18 0.66 -8.01
CA GLY A 15 11.75 -0.67 -7.77
C GLY A 15 12.75 -0.69 -6.61
N ARG A 16 13.52 0.40 -6.45
CA ARG A 16 14.39 0.63 -5.29
C ARG A 16 13.59 0.88 -4.01
N ALA A 17 12.55 1.70 -4.09
CA ALA A 17 11.68 2.00 -2.95
C ALA A 17 10.98 0.75 -2.38
N ILE A 18 10.58 -0.18 -3.24
CA ILE A 18 10.00 -1.46 -2.81
C ILE A 18 11.04 -2.34 -2.11
N ARG A 19 12.29 -2.34 -2.58
CA ARG A 19 13.36 -3.16 -1.97
C ARG A 19 13.96 -2.52 -0.71
N ARG A 20 14.08 -1.20 -0.69
CA ARG A 20 14.73 -0.42 0.37
C ARG A 20 14.00 0.90 0.58
N PRO A 21 12.80 0.84 1.20
CA PRO A 21 11.93 2.01 1.39
C PRO A 21 12.59 3.13 2.19
N GLU A 22 13.50 2.77 3.10
CA GLU A 22 14.24 3.72 3.93
C GLU A 22 15.18 4.60 3.10
N GLU A 23 15.81 4.04 2.05
CA GLU A 23 16.72 4.81 1.18
C GLU A 23 15.98 5.91 0.43
N LEU A 24 14.76 5.64 -0.06
CA LEU A 24 13.95 6.67 -0.72
C LEU A 24 13.52 7.75 0.28
N ALA A 25 13.08 7.35 1.49
CA ALA A 25 12.70 8.27 2.54
C ALA A 25 13.88 9.15 2.98
N GLN A 26 15.08 8.58 3.11
CA GLN A 26 16.28 9.31 3.47
C GLN A 26 16.68 10.34 2.40
N ARG A 27 16.72 9.94 1.13
CA ARG A 27 16.99 10.85 0.00
C ARG A 27 15.98 11.98 -0.07
N TRP A 28 14.71 11.68 0.22
CA TRP A 28 13.67 12.70 0.26
C TRP A 28 13.88 13.71 1.38
N ARG A 29 14.28 13.24 2.56
CA ARG A 29 14.62 14.12 3.69
C ARG A 29 15.81 15.01 3.39
N ASP A 30 16.81 14.43 2.69
CA ASP A 30 18.07 15.09 2.36
C ASP A 30 18.01 15.77 0.97
N ARG A 31 16.82 16.07 0.44
CA ARG A 31 16.60 16.53 -0.94
C ARG A 31 17.25 17.87 -1.31
N ASP A 32 17.82 18.60 -0.34
CA ASP A 32 18.65 19.76 -0.62
C ASP A 32 20.00 19.40 -1.31
N ARG A 33 20.22 18.11 -1.55
CA ARG A 33 21.44 17.54 -2.15
C ARG A 33 21.20 16.94 -3.53
N ASP A 34 20.44 17.50 -4.41
CA ASP A 34 20.31 17.12 -5.86
C ASP A 34 20.22 15.61 -6.21
N ASP A 35 20.08 14.70 -5.21
CA ASP A 35 20.17 13.26 -5.40
C ASP A 35 18.86 12.61 -5.93
N ILE A 36 17.72 13.30 -5.94
CA ILE A 36 16.48 12.81 -6.52
C ILE A 36 16.36 13.31 -7.94
N THR A 37 16.73 12.47 -8.87
CA THR A 37 16.77 12.76 -10.30
C THR A 37 15.40 12.74 -10.98
N ALA A 38 14.38 12.10 -10.36
CA ALA A 38 13.01 12.06 -10.88
C ALA A 38 12.14 13.14 -10.24
N PRO A 39 11.26 13.81 -11.01
CA PRO A 39 10.31 14.78 -10.46
C PRO A 39 9.42 14.13 -9.37
N PRO A 40 9.13 14.82 -8.26
CA PRO A 40 8.29 14.27 -7.19
C PRO A 40 6.95 13.72 -7.66
N LYS A 41 6.30 14.41 -8.62
CA LYS A 41 5.02 13.97 -9.21
C LYS A 41 5.12 12.61 -9.89
N THR A 42 6.23 12.34 -10.58
CA THR A 42 6.43 11.07 -11.27
C THR A 42 6.62 9.92 -10.29
N ILE A 43 7.33 10.14 -9.18
CA ILE A 43 7.49 9.14 -8.12
C ILE A 43 6.13 8.76 -7.54
N PHE A 44 5.30 9.75 -7.19
CA PHE A 44 3.96 9.50 -6.66
C PHE A 44 3.08 8.75 -7.67
N LEU A 45 3.09 9.14 -8.94
CA LEU A 45 2.30 8.48 -9.99
C LEU A 45 2.72 7.01 -10.17
N VAL A 46 4.02 6.70 -10.16
CA VAL A 46 4.47 5.31 -10.31
C VAL A 46 4.17 4.49 -9.05
N LEU A 47 4.31 5.05 -7.84
CA LEU A 47 3.91 4.38 -6.60
C LEU A 47 2.40 4.10 -6.60
N LEU A 48 1.58 5.06 -7.00
CA LEU A 48 0.13 4.91 -7.12
C LEU A 48 -0.25 3.87 -8.18
N ALA A 49 0.37 3.92 -9.35
CA ALA A 49 0.13 2.94 -10.41
C ALA A 49 0.45 1.52 -9.94
N ASN A 50 1.57 1.31 -9.25
CA ASN A 50 1.91 0.03 -8.64
C ASN A 50 0.87 -0.41 -7.60
N ALA A 51 0.39 0.52 -6.77
CA ALA A 51 -0.65 0.25 -5.78
C ALA A 51 -1.96 -0.21 -6.44
N VAL A 52 -2.43 0.51 -7.46
CA VAL A 52 -3.66 0.18 -8.19
C VAL A 52 -3.52 -1.15 -8.93
N LEU A 53 -2.43 -1.36 -9.67
CA LEU A 53 -2.22 -2.58 -10.45
C LEU A 53 -2.08 -3.81 -9.54
N GLY A 54 -1.35 -3.71 -8.45
CA GLY A 54 -1.16 -4.82 -7.52
C GLY A 54 -2.44 -5.21 -6.79
N THR A 55 -3.21 -4.23 -6.31
CA THR A 55 -4.50 -4.48 -5.67
C THR A 55 -5.55 -4.99 -6.66
N ALA A 56 -5.60 -4.49 -7.89
CA ALA A 56 -6.48 -4.97 -8.94
C ALA A 56 -6.19 -6.44 -9.31
N ALA A 57 -4.91 -6.78 -9.51
CA ALA A 57 -4.51 -8.14 -9.82
C ALA A 57 -4.86 -9.13 -8.69
N TYR A 58 -4.64 -8.74 -7.43
CA TYR A 58 -5.04 -9.55 -6.29
C TYR A 58 -6.57 -9.71 -6.20
N GLY A 59 -7.33 -8.62 -6.35
CA GLY A 59 -8.79 -8.63 -6.35
C GLY A 59 -9.38 -9.51 -7.44
N MET A 60 -8.76 -9.53 -8.62
CA MET A 60 -9.11 -10.43 -9.72
C MET A 60 -8.99 -11.90 -9.30
N ILE A 61 -7.87 -12.29 -8.71
CA ILE A 61 -7.63 -13.69 -8.30
C ILE A 61 -8.52 -14.09 -7.12
N MET A 62 -8.74 -13.19 -6.18
CA MET A 62 -9.64 -13.41 -5.05
C MET A 62 -11.06 -13.81 -5.49
N HIS A 63 -11.55 -13.21 -6.58
CA HIS A 63 -12.92 -13.45 -7.11
C HIS A 63 -12.96 -14.40 -8.31
N MET A 64 -11.87 -15.12 -8.64
CA MET A 64 -11.80 -15.99 -9.82
C MET A 64 -12.84 -17.13 -9.81
N HIS A 65 -13.27 -17.58 -8.62
CA HIS A 65 -14.28 -18.62 -8.46
C HIS A 65 -15.68 -18.21 -8.97
N ARG A 66 -15.92 -16.90 -9.16
CA ARG A 66 -17.14 -16.31 -9.73
C ARG A 66 -17.06 -16.14 -11.25
N GLY A 67 -16.03 -16.71 -11.90
CA GLY A 67 -15.79 -16.61 -13.34
C GLY A 67 -15.29 -15.22 -13.77
N ALA A 68 -15.27 -14.97 -15.08
CA ALA A 68 -14.70 -13.77 -15.67
C ALA A 68 -15.36 -12.47 -15.17
N ALA A 69 -16.68 -12.48 -14.95
CA ALA A 69 -17.42 -11.33 -14.43
C ALA A 69 -16.97 -11.00 -13.00
N GLY A 70 -16.85 -12.00 -12.12
CA GLY A 70 -16.34 -11.83 -10.76
C GLY A 70 -14.90 -11.34 -10.73
N MET A 71 -14.05 -11.85 -11.62
CA MET A 71 -12.66 -11.37 -11.75
C MET A 71 -12.62 -9.87 -12.11
N GLY A 72 -13.45 -9.44 -13.07
CA GLY A 72 -13.56 -8.02 -13.43
C GLY A 72 -14.07 -7.15 -12.28
N GLU A 73 -15.10 -7.61 -11.57
CA GLU A 73 -15.63 -6.96 -10.39
C GLU A 73 -14.56 -6.81 -9.30
N GLY A 74 -13.85 -7.87 -8.96
CA GLY A 74 -12.78 -7.85 -7.97
C GLY A 74 -11.61 -6.93 -8.35
N ALA A 75 -11.26 -6.92 -9.65
CA ALA A 75 -10.21 -6.03 -10.18
C ALA A 75 -10.55 -4.53 -10.04
N LEU A 76 -11.83 -4.18 -10.02
CA LEU A 76 -12.29 -2.80 -9.85
C LEU A 76 -12.56 -2.45 -8.38
N LEU A 77 -13.31 -3.31 -7.67
CA LEU A 77 -13.75 -3.03 -6.30
C LEU A 77 -12.58 -2.98 -5.31
N PHE A 78 -11.58 -3.85 -5.48
CA PHE A 78 -10.48 -3.92 -4.54
C PHE A 78 -9.63 -2.63 -4.50
N PRO A 79 -9.10 -2.11 -5.63
CA PRO A 79 -8.37 -0.84 -5.61
C PRO A 79 -9.25 0.35 -5.20
N VAL A 80 -10.54 0.34 -5.52
CA VAL A 80 -11.47 1.40 -5.09
C VAL A 80 -11.62 1.37 -3.56
N ALA A 81 -11.91 0.21 -2.97
CA ALA A 81 -12.06 0.09 -1.51
C ALA A 81 -10.75 0.42 -0.78
N ALA A 82 -9.61 -0.07 -1.28
CA ALA A 82 -8.30 0.26 -0.72
C ALA A 82 -8.01 1.77 -0.84
N GLY A 83 -8.27 2.37 -2.00
CA GLY A 83 -8.09 3.80 -2.24
C GLY A 83 -8.97 4.66 -1.33
N LEU A 84 -10.23 4.29 -1.12
CA LEU A 84 -11.13 4.97 -0.19
C LEU A 84 -10.65 4.84 1.26
N ALA A 85 -10.20 3.65 1.68
CA ALA A 85 -9.65 3.44 3.02
C ALA A 85 -8.46 4.38 3.29
N TRP A 86 -7.54 4.49 2.32
CA TRP A 86 -6.39 5.39 2.43
C TRP A 86 -6.79 6.85 2.38
N THR A 87 -7.73 7.23 1.52
CA THR A 87 -8.21 8.62 1.41
C THR A 87 -8.86 9.09 2.70
N LEU A 88 -9.61 8.22 3.38
CA LEU A 88 -10.24 8.55 4.66
C LEU A 88 -9.24 8.53 5.83
N ALA A 89 -8.29 7.59 5.83
CA ALA A 89 -7.30 7.47 6.90
C ALA A 89 -6.19 8.53 6.81
N PHE A 90 -5.89 9.04 5.63
CA PHE A 90 -4.78 9.96 5.41
C PHE A 90 -4.94 11.32 6.13
N PRO A 91 -6.10 12.01 6.07
CA PRO A 91 -6.31 13.23 6.86
C PRO A 91 -6.13 12.99 8.35
N ALA A 92 -6.65 11.86 8.87
CA ALA A 92 -6.48 11.48 10.26
C ALA A 92 -5.00 11.29 10.61
N LEU A 93 -4.22 10.63 9.74
CA LEU A 93 -2.78 10.50 9.90
C LEU A 93 -2.10 11.88 10.03
N TYR A 94 -2.39 12.77 9.10
CA TYR A 94 -1.75 14.09 9.08
C TYR A 94 -2.12 14.92 10.32
N ILE A 95 -3.40 14.96 10.68
CA ILE A 95 -3.91 15.68 11.85
C ILE A 95 -3.29 15.12 13.14
N ILE A 96 -3.33 13.81 13.34
CA ILE A 96 -2.75 13.15 14.52
C ILE A 96 -1.26 13.43 14.60
N ASN A 97 -0.54 13.33 13.48
CA ASN A 97 0.89 13.64 13.44
C ASN A 97 1.17 15.09 13.82
N ALA A 98 0.39 16.06 13.30
CA ALA A 98 0.55 17.47 13.61
C ALA A 98 0.26 17.78 15.11
N ILE A 99 -0.83 17.25 15.66
CA ILE A 99 -1.20 17.41 17.08
C ILE A 99 -0.10 16.84 18.00
N LEU A 100 0.50 15.71 17.59
CA LEU A 100 1.53 15.03 18.35
C LEU A 100 2.94 15.62 18.13
N GLY A 101 3.05 16.78 17.48
CA GLY A 101 4.29 17.53 17.33
C GLY A 101 5.22 17.04 16.22
N SER A 102 4.71 16.30 15.21
CA SER A 102 5.47 15.99 14.01
C SER A 102 5.82 17.26 13.25
N ARG A 103 7.04 17.31 12.73
CA ARG A 103 7.52 18.38 11.85
C ARG A 103 7.45 18.00 10.37
N LEU A 104 6.87 16.83 10.05
CA LEU A 104 6.73 16.39 8.68
C LEU A 104 5.70 17.26 7.95
N ASP A 105 6.08 17.74 6.78
CA ASP A 105 5.18 18.42 5.86
C ASP A 105 4.20 17.42 5.21
N PHE A 106 3.14 17.95 4.62
CA PHE A 106 2.12 17.15 3.96
C PHE A 106 2.70 16.25 2.86
N THR A 107 3.66 16.75 2.08
CA THR A 107 4.29 16.03 0.96
C THR A 107 5.10 14.83 1.46
N THR A 108 5.88 15.01 2.51
CA THR A 108 6.68 13.93 3.13
C THR A 108 5.80 12.86 3.76
N THR A 109 4.71 13.27 4.42
CA THR A 109 3.71 12.35 4.97
C THR A 109 3.02 11.54 3.86
N THR A 110 2.66 12.20 2.75
CA THR A 110 2.09 11.55 1.56
C THR A 110 3.07 10.56 0.94
N LEU A 111 4.35 10.89 0.89
CA LEU A 111 5.38 9.99 0.39
C LEU A 111 5.48 8.73 1.25
N ALA A 112 5.54 8.87 2.58
CA ALA A 112 5.59 7.73 3.50
C ALA A 112 4.38 6.81 3.32
N ALA A 113 3.18 7.38 3.21
CA ALA A 113 1.95 6.66 2.92
C ALA A 113 2.01 5.94 1.57
N SER A 114 2.43 6.64 0.49
CA SER A 114 2.52 6.09 -0.87
C SER A 114 3.52 4.94 -0.98
N ILE A 115 4.68 5.04 -0.31
CA ILE A 115 5.66 3.94 -0.23
C ILE A 115 5.03 2.73 0.44
N THR A 116 4.34 2.93 1.56
CA THR A 116 3.70 1.85 2.33
C THR A 116 2.63 1.13 1.52
N VAL A 117 1.75 1.88 0.84
CA VAL A 117 0.69 1.30 -0.02
C VAL A 117 1.28 0.54 -1.20
N SER A 118 2.27 1.13 -1.86
CA SER A 118 2.94 0.50 -3.00
C SER A 118 3.64 -0.80 -2.60
N PHE A 119 4.26 -0.85 -1.41
CA PHE A 119 4.84 -2.07 -0.86
C PHE A 119 3.76 -3.11 -0.54
N GLY A 120 2.64 -2.70 0.06
CA GLY A 120 1.50 -3.59 0.32
C GLY A 120 0.96 -4.23 -0.94
N ALA A 121 0.83 -3.46 -2.02
CA ALA A 121 0.42 -3.96 -3.32
C ALA A 121 1.41 -4.98 -3.89
N ALA A 122 2.71 -4.75 -3.75
CA ALA A 122 3.73 -5.73 -4.13
C ALA A 122 3.65 -7.02 -3.29
N ALA A 123 3.39 -6.90 -1.99
CA ALA A 123 3.17 -8.06 -1.12
C ALA A 123 1.90 -8.85 -1.50
N MET A 124 0.82 -8.15 -1.88
CA MET A 124 -0.39 -8.79 -2.43
C MET A 124 -0.09 -9.53 -3.72
N LEU A 125 0.65 -8.93 -4.66
CA LEU A 125 1.09 -9.62 -5.89
C LEU A 125 1.88 -10.89 -5.59
N ALA A 126 2.80 -10.83 -4.63
CA ALA A 126 3.58 -11.99 -4.20
C ALA A 126 2.72 -13.09 -3.56
N SER A 127 1.56 -12.74 -3.00
CA SER A 127 0.61 -13.68 -2.39
C SER A 127 -0.35 -14.33 -3.39
N ILE A 128 -0.39 -13.86 -4.64
CA ILE A 128 -1.28 -14.40 -5.69
C ILE A 128 -1.15 -15.92 -5.85
N PRO A 129 0.04 -16.53 -5.92
CA PRO A 129 0.16 -17.98 -6.07
C PRO A 129 -0.52 -18.76 -4.95
N ILE A 130 -0.46 -18.24 -3.71
CA ILE A 130 -1.11 -18.87 -2.55
C ILE A 130 -2.63 -18.81 -2.71
N THR A 131 -3.18 -17.61 -2.93
CA THR A 131 -4.63 -17.41 -3.09
C THR A 131 -5.18 -18.19 -4.28
N TRP A 132 -4.46 -18.20 -5.40
CA TRP A 132 -4.82 -18.94 -6.61
C TRP A 132 -4.85 -20.45 -6.36
N PHE A 133 -3.79 -21.01 -5.76
CA PHE A 133 -3.69 -22.44 -5.48
C PHE A 133 -4.84 -22.91 -4.57
N PHE A 134 -5.05 -22.27 -3.44
CA PHE A 134 -6.11 -22.66 -2.52
C PHE A 134 -7.51 -22.38 -3.07
N GLY A 135 -7.68 -21.35 -3.87
CA GLY A 135 -8.94 -21.05 -4.55
C GLY A 135 -9.37 -22.13 -5.55
N LEU A 136 -8.41 -22.80 -6.19
CA LEU A 136 -8.66 -23.92 -7.10
C LEU A 136 -8.75 -25.26 -6.37
N ALA A 137 -7.84 -25.53 -5.43
CA ALA A 137 -7.72 -26.82 -4.76
C ALA A 137 -8.83 -27.07 -3.74
N MET A 138 -9.40 -26.02 -3.15
CA MET A 138 -10.38 -26.14 -2.06
C MET A 138 -11.66 -25.35 -2.36
N PRO A 139 -12.76 -26.04 -2.73
CA PRO A 139 -14.01 -25.39 -3.12
C PRO A 139 -14.80 -24.80 -1.93
N TYR A 140 -14.31 -24.97 -0.69
CA TYR A 140 -15.01 -24.55 0.52
C TYR A 140 -14.89 -23.04 0.73
N THR A 141 -16.00 -22.35 0.85
CA THR A 141 -16.10 -20.90 1.09
C THR A 141 -15.29 -20.48 2.34
N LEU A 142 -15.40 -21.26 3.44
CA LEU A 142 -14.67 -20.97 4.67
C LEU A 142 -13.16 -20.97 4.47
N VAL A 143 -12.62 -21.92 3.71
CA VAL A 143 -11.18 -22.03 3.45
C VAL A 143 -10.72 -20.82 2.63
N ARG A 144 -11.43 -20.45 1.58
CA ARG A 144 -11.13 -19.25 0.80
C ARG A 144 -11.13 -18.01 1.65
N TRP A 145 -12.11 -17.85 2.53
CA TRP A 145 -12.20 -16.73 3.46
C TRP A 145 -10.96 -16.70 4.40
N LEU A 146 -10.63 -17.82 5.01
CA LEU A 146 -9.48 -17.93 5.92
C LEU A 146 -8.15 -17.63 5.23
N ILE A 147 -7.93 -18.14 4.02
CA ILE A 147 -6.71 -17.88 3.25
C ILE A 147 -6.58 -16.39 2.94
N ASN A 148 -7.65 -15.74 2.46
CA ASN A 148 -7.62 -14.31 2.20
C ASN A 148 -7.37 -13.50 3.48
N LEU A 149 -7.97 -13.89 4.61
CA LEU A 149 -7.73 -13.25 5.90
C LEU A 149 -6.26 -13.37 6.33
N VAL A 150 -5.66 -14.55 6.17
CA VAL A 150 -4.23 -14.77 6.48
C VAL A 150 -3.34 -13.91 5.58
N VAL A 151 -3.65 -13.85 4.28
CA VAL A 151 -2.90 -12.99 3.34
C VAL A 151 -3.03 -11.52 3.75
N PHE A 152 -4.23 -11.04 4.04
CA PHE A 152 -4.42 -9.65 4.49
C PHE A 152 -3.70 -9.35 5.79
N ALA A 153 -3.71 -10.26 6.75
CA ALA A 153 -2.97 -10.11 8.01
C ALA A 153 -1.46 -10.03 7.74
N GLY A 154 -0.92 -10.92 6.90
CA GLY A 154 0.48 -10.92 6.51
C GLY A 154 0.89 -9.64 5.77
N VAL A 155 0.10 -9.21 4.79
CA VAL A 155 0.33 -7.96 4.05
C VAL A 155 0.28 -6.75 4.98
N SER A 156 -0.72 -6.69 5.88
CA SER A 156 -0.87 -5.61 6.85
C SER A 156 0.33 -5.54 7.81
N PHE A 157 0.82 -6.69 8.26
CA PHE A 157 2.02 -6.76 9.09
C PHE A 157 3.25 -6.22 8.34
N CYS A 158 3.48 -6.66 7.10
CA CYS A 158 4.57 -6.18 6.26
C CYS A 158 4.47 -4.67 5.98
N MET A 159 3.28 -4.16 5.68
CA MET A 159 3.03 -2.73 5.50
C MET A 159 3.33 -1.94 6.77
N GLY A 160 2.90 -2.47 7.92
CA GLY A 160 3.17 -1.87 9.22
C GLY A 160 4.67 -1.77 9.51
N ASP A 161 5.42 -2.82 9.25
CA ASP A 161 6.88 -2.82 9.43
C ASP A 161 7.55 -1.78 8.52
N VAL A 162 7.20 -1.75 7.23
CA VAL A 162 7.72 -0.75 6.27
C VAL A 162 7.37 0.68 6.72
N PHE A 163 6.12 0.92 7.11
CA PHE A 163 5.69 2.23 7.61
C PHE A 163 6.51 2.67 8.82
N LEU A 164 6.69 1.78 9.80
CA LEU A 164 7.49 2.07 11.00
C LEU A 164 8.95 2.38 10.67
N ARG A 165 9.56 1.66 9.74
CA ARG A 165 10.94 1.89 9.28
C ARG A 165 11.08 3.22 8.56
N VAL A 166 10.17 3.53 7.64
CA VAL A 166 10.13 4.82 6.92
C VAL A 166 9.94 5.97 7.90
N MET A 167 8.97 5.88 8.82
CA MET A 167 8.74 6.91 9.84
C MET A 167 9.94 7.10 10.76
N LYS A 168 10.62 6.02 11.16
CA LYS A 168 11.85 6.12 11.96
C LYS A 168 12.99 6.80 11.21
N THR A 169 13.06 6.64 9.90
CA THR A 169 14.06 7.33 9.06
C THR A 169 13.76 8.83 8.96
N LEU A 170 12.49 9.18 8.82
CA LEU A 170 12.03 10.57 8.70
C LEU A 170 12.09 11.32 10.05
N GLU A 171 11.69 10.67 11.15
CA GLU A 171 11.66 11.22 12.51
C GLU A 171 12.33 10.25 13.52
N PRO A 172 13.68 10.20 13.59
CA PRO A 172 14.42 9.23 14.41
C PRO A 172 14.13 9.33 15.92
N THR A 173 13.80 10.52 16.41
CA THR A 173 13.57 10.80 17.83
C THR A 173 12.16 10.48 18.31
N ARG A 174 11.25 10.14 17.39
CA ARG A 174 9.84 9.95 17.71
C ARG A 174 9.53 8.54 18.22
N SER A 175 8.59 8.46 19.19
CA SER A 175 8.09 7.17 19.69
C SER A 175 7.31 6.41 18.63
N ARG A 176 7.52 5.09 18.55
CA ARG A 176 6.79 4.19 17.64
C ARG A 176 5.29 4.08 17.96
N ALA A 177 4.88 4.40 19.18
CA ALA A 177 3.49 4.28 19.62
C ALA A 177 2.52 5.08 18.73
N TYR A 178 2.92 6.25 18.24
CA TYR A 178 2.07 7.09 17.39
C TYR A 178 1.81 6.46 16.01
N ALA A 179 2.82 5.84 15.44
CA ALA A 179 2.66 5.13 14.17
C ALA A 179 1.76 3.90 14.32
N LEU A 180 1.80 3.21 15.46
CA LEU A 180 0.93 2.07 15.76
C LEU A 180 -0.55 2.49 15.89
N ILE A 181 -0.84 3.63 16.53
CA ILE A 181 -2.21 4.16 16.64
C ILE A 181 -2.78 4.40 15.24
N TRP A 182 -2.00 5.03 14.36
CA TRP A 182 -2.47 5.27 13.00
C TRP A 182 -2.67 3.98 12.20
N LEU A 183 -1.76 3.02 12.30
CA LEU A 183 -1.90 1.71 11.66
C LEU A 183 -3.16 0.98 12.14
N PHE A 184 -3.48 1.07 13.41
CA PHE A 184 -4.71 0.51 13.97
C PHE A 184 -5.96 1.18 13.36
N LEU A 185 -6.00 2.52 13.29
CA LEU A 185 -7.08 3.27 12.65
C LEU A 185 -7.24 2.90 11.19
N LEU A 186 -6.14 2.85 10.43
CA LEU A 186 -6.17 2.45 9.02
C LEU A 186 -6.73 1.04 8.84
N THR A 187 -6.29 0.09 9.68
CA THR A 187 -6.77 -1.29 9.64
C THR A 187 -8.26 -1.38 9.94
N ALA A 188 -8.74 -0.64 10.95
CA ALA A 188 -10.15 -0.61 11.32
C ALA A 188 -11.03 -0.02 10.20
N ILE A 189 -10.64 1.13 9.62
CA ILE A 189 -11.35 1.75 8.49
C ILE A 189 -11.32 0.83 7.26
N GLY A 190 -10.18 0.24 6.95
CA GLY A 190 -10.03 -0.68 5.83
C GLY A 190 -10.91 -1.92 5.98
N ALA A 191 -10.94 -2.54 7.16
CA ALA A 191 -11.77 -3.70 7.43
C ALA A 191 -13.27 -3.38 7.27
N GLN A 192 -13.73 -2.23 7.78
CA GLN A 192 -15.12 -1.78 7.62
C GLN A 192 -15.48 -1.54 6.15
N LEU A 193 -14.62 -0.86 5.39
CA LEU A 193 -14.87 -0.59 3.98
C LEU A 193 -14.89 -1.87 3.15
N PHE A 194 -13.96 -2.81 3.40
CA PHE A 194 -13.95 -4.10 2.71
C PHE A 194 -15.22 -4.92 3.00
N TRP A 195 -15.72 -4.83 4.24
CA TRP A 195 -17.00 -5.43 4.60
C TRP A 195 -18.17 -4.78 3.87
N LEU A 196 -18.27 -3.44 3.89
CA LEU A 196 -19.34 -2.68 3.25
C LEU A 196 -19.41 -2.88 1.73
N VAL A 197 -18.24 -2.96 1.07
CA VAL A 197 -18.14 -3.19 -0.38
C VAL A 197 -18.39 -4.67 -0.74
N GLY A 198 -18.52 -5.54 0.25
CA GLY A 198 -18.80 -6.96 0.01
C GLY A 198 -17.61 -7.73 -0.54
N LEU A 199 -16.38 -7.27 -0.34
CA LEU A 199 -15.17 -7.96 -0.81
C LEU A 199 -15.00 -9.36 -0.22
N PHE A 200 -15.64 -9.64 0.92
CA PHE A 200 -15.63 -10.95 1.58
C PHE A 200 -16.88 -11.80 1.30
N ASN A 201 -17.73 -11.38 0.37
CA ASN A 201 -18.88 -12.19 -0.07
C ASN A 201 -18.41 -13.21 -1.11
N PHE A 202 -18.10 -14.41 -0.64
CA PHE A 202 -17.66 -15.54 -1.46
C PHE A 202 -18.82 -16.46 -1.82
#